data_7a2c2157f13cd7d1d2c1136adcf8a355
#
_entry.id   7a2c2157f13cd7d1d2c1136adcf8a355
#
_cell.length_a   1.000
_cell.length_b   1.000
_cell.length_c   1.000
_cell.angle_alpha   90.00
_cell.angle_beta   90.00
_cell.angle_gamma   90.00
#
_symmetry.space_group_name_H-M   'P 1'
#
loop_
_entity.id
_entity.type
_entity.pdbx_description
1 polymer ?
#
loop_
_entity_poly.entity_id
_entity_poly.type
_entity_poly.pdbx_seq_one_letter_code
_entity_poly.pdbx_strand_id
1 'polypeptide(L)'
;MAKRPTAHYVDNKQFLQAMKDWKEQCEEALQTGDEPPQVTNYIGECFLKIANGLSHKPNFMNYTFRDDMISDGIENCLQYIHNFNPSKSNNPFAYFTQIIYYAFIRRIQRE
;
A
#
# COMPACT_ATOMS: atom_id res chain seq x y z
N MET A 1 19.80 19.93 10.04
CA MET A 1 19.51 20.02 8.63
C MET A 1 18.22 19.32 8.26
N ALA A 2 17.40 19.98 7.51
CA ALA A 2 16.11 19.38 7.14
C ALA A 2 16.33 18.25 6.17
N LYS A 3 15.65 17.16 6.42
CA LYS A 3 15.69 16.05 5.53
C LYS A 3 14.71 16.23 4.41
N ARG A 4 15.15 16.03 3.21
CA ARG A 4 14.23 16.04 2.11
C ARG A 4 13.50 14.71 2.00
N PRO A 5 12.22 14.72 1.63
CA PRO A 5 11.55 13.46 1.38
C PRO A 5 12.25 12.70 0.27
N THR A 6 12.40 11.42 0.44
CA THR A 6 12.93 10.58 -0.62
C THR A 6 11.83 10.25 -1.59
N ALA A 7 12.20 9.61 -2.68
CA ALA A 7 11.21 9.15 -3.65
C ALA A 7 10.25 8.11 -3.06
N HIS A 8 10.61 7.56 -1.90
CA HIS A 8 9.81 6.52 -1.26
C HIS A 8 9.07 7.03 -0.03
N TYR A 9 9.14 8.33 0.22
CA TYR A 9 8.50 8.91 1.40
C TYR A 9 6.98 8.92 1.25
N VAL A 10 6.28 8.53 2.30
CA VAL A 10 4.83 8.58 2.38
C VAL A 10 4.45 9.35 3.63
N ASP A 11 3.64 10.41 3.45
CA ASP A 11 3.11 11.16 4.57
C ASP A 11 1.94 10.37 5.16
N ASN A 12 2.15 9.79 6.33
CA ASN A 12 1.18 8.89 6.92
C ASN A 12 -0.15 9.57 7.26
N LYS A 13 -0.12 10.85 7.63
CA LYS A 13 -1.36 11.58 7.90
C LYS A 13 -2.18 11.76 6.64
N GLN A 14 -1.52 12.11 5.56
CA GLN A 14 -2.18 12.30 4.28
C GLN A 14 -2.71 10.98 3.75
N PHE A 15 -1.93 9.92 3.93
CA PHE A 15 -2.33 8.58 3.52
C PHE A 15 -3.56 8.14 4.29
N LEU A 16 -3.58 8.37 5.60
CA LEU A 16 -4.74 8.02 6.43
C LEU A 16 -5.99 8.77 5.97
N GLN A 17 -5.85 10.06 5.68
CA GLN A 17 -6.99 10.86 5.21
C GLN A 17 -7.50 10.32 3.87
N ALA A 18 -6.60 9.98 2.98
CA ALA A 18 -6.98 9.41 1.68
C ALA A 18 -7.73 8.10 1.85
N MET A 19 -7.31 7.26 2.80
CA MET A 19 -7.99 6.02 3.06
C MET A 19 -9.39 6.24 3.64
N LYS A 20 -9.52 7.20 4.55
CA LYS A 20 -10.82 7.55 5.11
C LYS A 20 -11.78 8.03 4.03
N ASP A 21 -11.31 8.92 3.18
CA ASP A 21 -12.14 9.49 2.11
C ASP A 21 -12.58 8.39 1.13
N TRP A 22 -11.66 7.52 0.75
CA TRP A 22 -11.99 6.46 -0.19
C TRP A 22 -12.99 5.47 0.41
N LYS A 23 -12.81 5.09 1.67
CA LYS A 23 -13.72 4.16 2.30
C LYS A 23 -15.12 4.77 2.46
N GLU A 24 -15.18 6.05 2.73
CA GLU A 24 -16.47 6.75 2.80
C GLU A 24 -17.19 6.69 1.46
N GLN A 25 -16.47 6.92 0.37
CA GLN A 25 -17.04 6.83 -0.96
C GLN A 25 -17.51 5.42 -1.28
N CYS A 26 -16.78 4.41 -0.82
CA CYS A 26 -17.19 3.02 -1.00
C CYS A 26 -18.50 2.74 -0.27
N GLU A 27 -18.64 3.26 0.95
CA GLU A 27 -19.87 3.08 1.71
C GLU A 27 -21.06 3.76 1.06
N GLU A 28 -20.84 4.97 0.55
CA GLU A 28 -21.89 5.69 -0.16
C GLU A 28 -22.34 4.91 -1.39
N ALA A 29 -21.39 4.39 -2.14
CA ALA A 29 -21.71 3.62 -3.33
C ALA A 29 -22.52 2.38 -2.98
N LEU A 30 -22.18 1.72 -1.88
CA LEU A 30 -22.90 0.56 -1.43
C LEU A 30 -24.35 0.89 -1.08
N GLN A 31 -24.56 2.03 -0.43
CA GLN A 31 -25.90 2.45 -0.02
C GLN A 31 -26.78 2.80 -1.23
N THR A 32 -26.19 3.36 -2.26
CA THR A 32 -26.95 3.77 -3.45
C THR A 32 -27.03 2.67 -4.50
N GLY A 33 -26.38 1.52 -4.27
CA GLY A 33 -26.37 0.43 -5.22
C GLY A 33 -25.41 0.62 -6.37
N ASP A 34 -24.53 1.61 -6.28
CA ASP A 34 -23.52 1.86 -7.31
C ASP A 34 -22.30 0.98 -7.08
N GLU A 35 -21.47 0.86 -8.11
CA GLU A 35 -20.20 0.18 -7.97
C GLU A 35 -19.24 0.99 -7.11
N PRO A 36 -18.44 0.33 -6.26
CA PRO A 36 -17.47 1.08 -5.46
C PRO A 36 -16.43 1.76 -6.34
N PRO A 37 -15.95 2.93 -5.95
CA PRO A 37 -14.93 3.62 -6.73
C PRO A 37 -13.62 2.86 -6.74
N GLN A 38 -12.86 3.05 -7.78
CA GLN A 38 -11.52 2.49 -7.85
C GLN A 38 -10.62 3.19 -6.85
N VAL A 39 -9.56 2.50 -6.45
CA VAL A 39 -8.56 3.08 -5.57
C VAL A 39 -7.97 4.32 -6.26
N THR A 40 -7.83 5.40 -5.50
CA THR A 40 -7.33 6.66 -6.06
C THR A 40 -5.86 6.53 -6.49
N ASN A 41 -5.45 7.40 -7.41
CA ASN A 41 -4.06 7.44 -7.84
C ASN A 41 -3.11 7.68 -6.67
N TYR A 42 -3.51 8.54 -5.75
CA TYR A 42 -2.66 8.83 -4.59
C TYR A 42 -2.41 7.59 -3.75
N ILE A 43 -3.47 6.81 -3.47
CA ILE A 43 -3.33 5.59 -2.68
C ILE A 43 -2.43 4.58 -3.42
N GLY A 44 -2.64 4.44 -4.73
CA GLY A 44 -1.79 3.58 -5.54
C GLY A 44 -0.33 3.99 -5.51
N GLU A 45 -0.08 5.30 -5.56
CA GLU A 45 1.28 5.81 -5.44
C GLU A 45 1.89 5.50 -4.09
N CYS A 46 1.09 5.56 -3.03
CA CYS A 46 1.57 5.20 -1.70
C CYS A 46 2.03 3.75 -1.67
N PHE A 47 1.23 2.85 -2.23
CA PHE A 47 1.61 1.44 -2.31
C PHE A 47 2.92 1.26 -3.07
N LEU A 48 3.04 1.95 -4.19
CA LEU A 48 4.26 1.86 -5.01
C LEU A 48 5.47 2.37 -4.25
N LYS A 49 5.34 3.49 -3.56
CA LYS A 49 6.44 4.05 -2.78
C LYS A 49 6.87 3.12 -1.65
N ILE A 50 5.90 2.51 -0.97
CA ILE A 50 6.22 1.57 0.10
C ILE A 50 6.95 0.36 -0.48
N ALA A 51 6.43 -0.19 -1.57
CA ALA A 51 7.02 -1.38 -2.18
C ALA A 51 8.43 -1.10 -2.69
N ASN A 52 8.62 0.04 -3.36
CA ASN A 52 9.96 0.42 -3.84
C ASN A 52 10.94 0.60 -2.69
N GLY A 53 10.51 1.31 -1.64
CA GLY A 53 11.37 1.51 -0.48
C GLY A 53 11.75 0.20 0.17
N LEU A 54 10.79 -0.69 0.34
CA LEU A 54 11.04 -1.97 0.99
C LEU A 54 11.97 -2.85 0.14
N SER A 55 11.85 -2.76 -1.19
CA SER A 55 12.67 -3.58 -2.08
C SER A 55 14.15 -3.24 -2.00
N HIS A 56 14.51 -2.10 -1.41
CA HIS A 56 15.91 -1.71 -1.23
C HIS A 56 16.51 -2.23 0.07
N LYS A 57 15.71 -2.88 0.91
CA LYS A 57 16.25 -3.48 2.13
C LYS A 57 17.19 -4.63 1.77
N PRO A 58 18.21 -4.89 2.61
CA PRO A 58 19.19 -5.94 2.29
C PRO A 58 18.59 -7.30 1.97
N ASN A 59 17.46 -7.63 2.60
CA ASN A 59 16.80 -8.91 2.34
C ASN A 59 16.33 -9.06 0.91
N PHE A 60 16.09 -7.95 0.22
CA PHE A 60 15.39 -7.97 -1.08
C PHE A 60 16.17 -7.32 -2.20
N MET A 61 17.21 -6.55 -1.89
CA MET A 61 17.82 -5.65 -2.88
C MET A 61 18.47 -6.37 -4.06
N ASN A 62 18.87 -7.62 -3.88
CA ASN A 62 19.53 -8.38 -4.94
C ASN A 62 18.64 -9.42 -5.60
N TYR A 63 17.34 -9.35 -5.32
CA TYR A 63 16.43 -10.33 -5.90
C TYR A 63 16.29 -10.09 -7.40
N THR A 64 16.45 -11.16 -8.18
CA THR A 64 16.47 -11.08 -9.63
C THR A 64 15.17 -10.57 -10.23
N PHE A 65 14.04 -11.00 -9.66
CA PHE A 65 12.72 -10.64 -10.18
C PHE A 65 12.08 -9.53 -9.35
N ARG A 66 12.86 -8.48 -9.14
CA ARG A 66 12.45 -7.37 -8.29
C ARG A 66 11.15 -6.71 -8.75
N ASP A 67 10.99 -6.49 -10.06
CA ASP A 67 9.79 -5.83 -10.56
C ASP A 67 8.55 -6.68 -10.34
N ASP A 68 8.68 -7.98 -10.52
CA ASP A 68 7.56 -8.89 -10.25
C ASP A 68 7.23 -8.92 -8.77
N MET A 69 8.25 -8.86 -7.92
CA MET A 69 8.05 -8.83 -6.48
C MET A 69 7.29 -7.57 -6.06
N ILE A 70 7.66 -6.43 -6.62
CA ILE A 70 6.98 -5.17 -6.34
C ILE A 70 5.52 -5.24 -6.80
N SER A 71 5.30 -5.78 -7.99
CA SER A 71 3.92 -5.94 -8.49
C SER A 71 3.08 -6.82 -7.59
N ASP A 72 3.66 -7.91 -7.08
CA ASP A 72 2.95 -8.77 -6.14
C ASP A 72 2.56 -8.01 -4.88
N GLY A 73 3.46 -7.18 -4.38
CA GLY A 73 3.17 -6.40 -3.18
C GLY A 73 2.02 -5.44 -3.38
N ILE A 74 2.03 -4.72 -4.50
CA ILE A 74 0.96 -3.77 -4.80
C ILE A 74 -0.36 -4.51 -5.00
N GLU A 75 -0.34 -5.62 -5.72
CA GLU A 75 -1.53 -6.42 -5.96
C GLU A 75 -2.15 -6.90 -4.66
N ASN A 76 -1.32 -7.33 -3.72
CA ASN A 76 -1.81 -7.77 -2.42
C ASN A 76 -2.42 -6.61 -1.63
N CYS A 77 -1.85 -5.42 -1.73
CA CYS A 77 -2.45 -4.25 -1.11
C CYS A 77 -3.84 -3.98 -1.66
N LEU A 78 -3.99 -4.04 -2.98
CA LEU A 78 -5.27 -3.82 -3.61
C LEU A 78 -6.29 -4.89 -3.21
N GLN A 79 -5.83 -6.12 -3.05
CA GLN A 79 -6.68 -7.23 -2.66
C GLN A 79 -7.21 -7.07 -1.24
N TYR A 80 -6.38 -6.56 -0.33
CA TYR A 80 -6.74 -6.47 1.09
C TYR A 80 -7.08 -5.07 1.57
N ILE A 81 -7.22 -4.11 0.65
CA ILE A 81 -7.43 -2.71 1.02
C ILE A 81 -8.71 -2.52 1.83
N HIS A 82 -9.75 -3.30 1.55
CA HIS A 82 -11.02 -3.18 2.27
C HIS A 82 -10.93 -3.61 3.72
N ASN A 83 -9.90 -4.36 4.07
CA ASN A 83 -9.72 -4.82 5.45
C ASN A 83 -9.13 -3.75 6.35
N PHE A 84 -8.56 -2.70 5.78
CA PHE A 84 -8.03 -1.61 6.59
C PHE A 84 -9.20 -0.82 7.19
N ASN A 85 -9.18 -0.66 8.50
CA ASN A 85 -10.24 0.06 9.20
C ASN A 85 -9.67 1.31 9.85
N PRO A 86 -9.93 2.51 9.26
CA PRO A 86 -9.39 3.75 9.82
C PRO A 86 -9.89 4.08 11.22
N SER A 87 -11.01 3.48 11.64
CA SER A 87 -11.50 3.66 13.00
C SER A 87 -10.66 2.94 14.03
N LYS A 88 -9.98 1.88 13.61
CA LYS A 88 -9.20 1.05 14.52
C LYS A 88 -7.70 1.29 14.41
N SER A 89 -7.24 1.83 13.29
CA SER A 89 -5.83 2.06 13.07
C SER A 89 -5.62 3.42 12.43
N ASN A 90 -4.64 4.16 12.93
CA ASN A 90 -4.28 5.43 12.34
C ASN A 90 -2.94 5.33 11.60
N ASN A 91 -2.50 4.12 11.28
CA ASN A 91 -1.19 3.92 10.66
C ASN A 91 -1.29 3.04 9.41
N PRO A 92 -1.83 3.58 8.32
CA PRO A 92 -1.92 2.78 7.08
C PRO A 92 -0.55 2.40 6.54
N PHE A 93 0.46 3.24 6.76
CA PHE A 93 1.81 2.94 6.30
C PHE A 93 2.29 1.60 6.85
N ALA A 94 2.16 1.39 8.15
CA ALA A 94 2.59 0.15 8.79
C ALA A 94 1.75 -1.03 8.31
N TYR A 95 0.43 -0.80 8.20
CA TYR A 95 -0.48 -1.85 7.80
C TYR A 95 -0.13 -2.40 6.40
N PHE A 96 0.01 -1.51 5.43
CA PHE A 96 0.29 -1.93 4.06
C PHE A 96 1.73 -2.37 3.87
N THR A 97 2.66 -1.81 4.64
CA THR A 97 4.05 -2.28 4.62
C THR A 97 4.12 -3.76 4.99
N GLN A 98 3.36 -4.16 6.00
CA GLN A 98 3.35 -5.55 6.42
C GLN A 98 2.80 -6.47 5.34
N ILE A 99 1.73 -6.04 4.66
CA ILE A 99 1.16 -6.80 3.56
C ILE A 99 2.18 -6.99 2.45
N ILE A 100 2.87 -5.92 2.08
CA ILE A 100 3.88 -5.96 1.03
C ILE A 100 5.06 -6.84 1.44
N TYR A 101 5.50 -6.71 2.68
CA TYR A 101 6.62 -7.51 3.19
C TYR A 101 6.32 -9.01 3.05
N TYR A 102 5.14 -9.43 3.46
CA TYR A 102 4.78 -10.84 3.37
C TYR A 102 4.60 -11.30 1.92
N ALA A 103 4.12 -10.42 1.05
CA ALA A 103 4.04 -10.75 -0.37
C ALA A 103 5.43 -11.00 -0.94
N PHE A 104 6.40 -10.15 -0.57
CA PHE A 104 7.79 -10.32 -1.00
C PHE A 104 8.35 -11.66 -0.53
N ILE A 105 8.15 -11.97 0.74
CA ILE A 105 8.65 -13.22 1.33
C ILE A 105 8.04 -14.42 0.61
N ARG A 106 6.73 -14.39 0.35
CA ARG A 106 6.05 -15.50 -0.33
C ARG A 106 6.61 -15.73 -1.72
N ARG A 107 6.87 -14.65 -2.47
CA ARG A 107 7.43 -14.82 -3.82
C ARG A 107 8.82 -15.45 -3.77
N ILE A 108 9.67 -14.98 -2.89
CA ILE A 108 11.03 -15.49 -2.79
C ILE A 108 11.00 -16.96 -2.39
N GLN A 109 10.11 -17.34 -1.49
CA GLN A 109 10.01 -18.73 -1.03
C GLN A 109 9.53 -19.67 -2.14
N ARG A 110 8.73 -19.17 -3.07
CA ARG A 110 8.24 -19.99 -4.17
C ARG A 110 9.30 -20.26 -5.23
N GLU A 111 10.30 -19.42 -5.27
CA GLU A 111 11.39 -19.59 -6.21
C GLU A 111 12.41 -20.60 -5.65
#